data_873c31a1deea26c81d57c5547f9bdbf0
#
_entry.id   873c31a1deea26c81d57c5547f9bdbf0
#
_cell.length_a   1.000
_cell.length_b   1.000
_cell.length_c   1.000
_cell.angle_alpha   90.00
_cell.angle_beta   90.00
_cell.angle_gamma   90.00
#
_symmetry.space_group_name_H-M   'P 1'
#
loop_
_entity.id
_entity.type
_entity.pdbx_description
1 polymer ?
#
loop_
_entity_poly.entity_id
_entity_poly.type
_entity_poly.pdbx_seq_one_letter_code
_entity_poly.pdbx_strand_id
1 'polypeptide(L)'
;MKTLYTNAVVYDGGRFAAGEFAVDGGCVVPAGGVADRVVDLGGRHVVPGLVDVHVHLREPGFSQKETIATGTAAAARGGYTTVCSMPNLNPAPDTPQTLRAQTDIIRRDAVVRVVPYGCITMGQRGCGRLVDFAALAPEVVGFSDDGRGVQSEGLMEEAMRRAAQVGKPVVAHCEVDDLLRGGYIHDGEYCRAHGHKGICSESEWRQVERDIALAEKTGCQYHVCHVSTRESVELVRRAKDRGLRVSCETAPHYLLLCDEDLQEDGRFKMNPPLRSRADRDALLAGITDGTIEVIATDHAPHTAAEKSRGLAASAMGVVGLECAFTLLYKYMVLPGIVTLEKLVALMAVNPRRIFGLGGGLHVGDQADFTVLDLDARYRVDPATFLSMGRATPFAGWEVQGRAAMTVVGGREVFRDETMKTNR
;
A
#
# COMPACT_ATOMS: atom_id res chain seq x y z
N MET A 1 -1.80 22.79 22.78
CA MET A 1 -0.33 23.06 22.90
C MET A 1 0.21 23.19 21.49
N LYS A 2 0.61 24.43 21.15
CA LYS A 2 1.09 24.76 19.83
C LYS A 2 2.57 24.39 19.67
N THR A 3 2.88 23.52 18.71
CA THR A 3 4.26 23.16 18.35
C THR A 3 4.62 23.81 17.01
N LEU A 4 5.69 24.59 16.99
CA LEU A 4 6.26 25.18 15.76
C LEU A 4 7.40 24.28 15.26
N TYR A 5 7.34 23.89 14.00
CA TYR A 5 8.38 23.15 13.29
C TYR A 5 9.13 24.12 12.40
N THR A 6 10.43 24.28 12.64
CA THR A 6 11.30 25.25 11.94
C THR A 6 12.38 24.55 11.14
N ASN A 7 13.07 25.33 10.30
CA ASN A 7 14.20 24.85 9.49
C ASN A 7 13.85 23.58 8.71
N ALA A 8 12.72 23.61 8.00
CA ALA A 8 12.17 22.51 7.20
C ALA A 8 12.23 22.80 5.71
N VAL A 9 12.26 21.75 4.89
CA VAL A 9 11.98 21.79 3.46
C VAL A 9 10.61 21.13 3.27
N VAL A 10 9.57 21.96 3.16
CA VAL A 10 8.17 21.50 3.21
C VAL A 10 7.63 21.24 1.81
N TYR A 11 6.95 20.11 1.63
CA TYR A 11 6.20 19.83 0.41
C TYR A 11 4.93 20.67 0.34
N ASP A 12 4.82 21.48 -0.68
CA ASP A 12 3.71 22.41 -0.92
C ASP A 12 2.97 22.04 -2.22
N GLY A 13 2.21 20.94 -2.16
CA GLY A 13 1.29 20.53 -3.22
C GLY A 13 1.90 20.23 -4.59
N GLY A 14 3.20 19.98 -4.68
CA GLY A 14 3.88 19.63 -5.95
C GLY A 14 5.34 20.09 -6.02
N ARG A 15 5.82 20.83 -5.04
CA ARG A 15 7.21 21.29 -4.93
C ARG A 15 7.66 21.31 -3.49
N PHE A 16 8.96 21.39 -3.30
CA PHE A 16 9.58 21.60 -2.00
C PHE A 16 10.04 23.05 -1.84
N ALA A 17 9.80 23.65 -0.68
CA ALA A 17 10.24 24.98 -0.32
C ALA A 17 10.73 25.03 1.12
N ALA A 18 11.79 25.82 1.38
CA ALA A 18 12.20 26.11 2.75
C ALA A 18 11.07 26.86 3.47
N GLY A 19 10.76 26.43 4.71
CA GLY A 19 9.65 27.00 5.44
C GLY A 19 9.53 26.47 6.88
N GLU A 20 8.47 26.92 7.51
CA GLU A 20 8.06 26.51 8.84
C GLU A 20 6.55 26.31 8.86
N PHE A 21 6.05 25.50 9.76
CA PHE A 21 4.63 25.26 9.97
C PHE A 21 4.37 24.97 11.46
N ALA A 22 3.14 25.13 11.90
CA ALA A 22 2.77 24.84 13.26
C ALA A 22 1.62 23.84 13.36
N VAL A 23 1.58 23.14 14.48
CA VAL A 23 0.50 22.19 14.83
C VAL A 23 -0.06 22.61 16.17
N ASP A 24 -1.39 22.78 16.25
CA ASP A 24 -2.11 23.01 17.49
C ASP A 24 -3.43 22.22 17.50
N GLY A 25 -3.76 21.63 18.66
CA GLY A 25 -4.96 20.80 18.77
C GLY A 25 -5.03 19.62 17.79
N GLY A 26 -3.87 19.14 17.31
CA GLY A 26 -3.80 18.05 16.32
C GLY A 26 -3.99 18.47 14.87
N CYS A 27 -4.16 19.76 14.59
CA CYS A 27 -4.32 20.29 13.23
C CYS A 27 -3.14 21.18 12.85
N VAL A 28 -2.89 21.28 11.54
CA VAL A 28 -1.93 22.25 10.99
C VAL A 28 -2.53 23.64 11.08
N VAL A 29 -1.76 24.57 11.64
CA VAL A 29 -2.15 25.98 11.81
C VAL A 29 -1.07 26.90 11.23
N PRO A 30 -1.36 28.19 10.97
CA PRO A 30 -0.35 29.15 10.57
C PRO A 30 0.82 29.20 11.56
N ALA A 31 2.04 29.34 11.06
CA ALA A 31 3.27 29.32 11.86
C ALA A 31 3.37 30.51 12.85
N GLY A 32 2.71 31.64 12.57
CA GLY A 32 2.75 32.86 13.40
C GLY A 32 2.22 32.73 14.81
N GLY A 33 2.60 33.65 15.70
CA GLY A 33 2.22 33.71 17.11
C GLY A 33 3.14 32.90 18.04
N VAL A 34 2.83 32.92 19.35
CA VAL A 34 3.64 32.23 20.37
C VAL A 34 3.43 30.73 20.25
N ALA A 35 4.51 29.96 20.26
CA ALA A 35 4.50 28.51 20.31
C ALA A 35 4.92 28.05 21.71
N ASP A 36 4.27 26.99 22.20
CA ASP A 36 4.61 26.34 23.48
C ASP A 36 5.88 25.48 23.37
N ARG A 37 6.13 24.97 22.14
CA ARG A 37 7.29 24.14 21.81
C ARG A 37 7.80 24.49 20.42
N VAL A 38 9.12 24.49 20.27
CA VAL A 38 9.79 24.62 18.95
C VAL A 38 10.59 23.36 18.66
N VAL A 39 10.45 22.85 17.44
CA VAL A 39 11.19 21.68 16.95
C VAL A 39 11.96 22.10 15.71
N ASP A 40 13.28 22.13 15.83
CA ASP A 40 14.17 22.36 14.68
C ASP A 40 14.34 21.06 13.91
N LEU A 41 13.97 21.06 12.63
CA LEU A 41 14.05 19.90 11.73
C LEU A 41 15.40 19.79 11.00
N GLY A 42 16.30 20.76 11.17
CA GLY A 42 17.68 20.69 10.64
C GLY A 42 17.76 20.58 9.14
N GLY A 43 16.89 21.25 8.40
CA GLY A 43 16.83 21.22 6.93
C GLY A 43 16.19 19.96 6.33
N ARG A 44 15.57 19.09 7.16
CA ARG A 44 14.92 17.86 6.67
C ARG A 44 13.67 18.17 5.86
N HIS A 45 13.36 17.23 4.94
CA HIS A 45 12.16 17.29 4.13
C HIS A 45 10.92 16.86 4.92
N VAL A 46 9.83 17.61 4.78
CA VAL A 46 8.53 17.31 5.39
C VAL A 46 7.53 17.07 4.28
N VAL A 47 6.88 15.92 4.33
CA VAL A 47 5.87 15.51 3.36
C VAL A 47 4.55 15.17 4.08
N PRO A 48 3.38 15.25 3.40
CA PRO A 48 2.18 14.64 3.94
C PRO A 48 2.51 13.19 4.28
N GLY A 49 2.04 12.69 5.41
CA GLY A 49 2.37 11.33 5.84
C GLY A 49 2.07 10.32 4.75
N LEU A 50 2.88 9.29 4.59
CA LEU A 50 2.65 8.30 3.56
C LEU A 50 1.35 7.52 3.81
N VAL A 51 0.73 7.03 2.76
CA VAL A 51 -0.49 6.23 2.78
C VAL A 51 -0.24 4.94 2.03
N ASP A 52 -0.54 3.82 2.67
CA ASP A 52 -0.54 2.52 2.02
C ASP A 52 -1.95 1.99 1.93
N VAL A 53 -2.45 1.84 0.73
CA VAL A 53 -3.83 1.39 0.50
C VAL A 53 -3.97 -0.14 0.42
N HIS A 54 -2.87 -0.87 0.63
CA HIS A 54 -2.86 -2.33 0.52
C HIS A 54 -1.92 -2.97 1.54
N VAL A 55 -2.43 -3.33 2.71
CA VAL A 55 -1.66 -4.02 3.76
C VAL A 55 -2.46 -5.15 4.41
N HIS A 56 -1.77 -6.16 4.93
CA HIS A 56 -2.33 -7.29 5.64
C HIS A 56 -1.91 -7.27 7.11
N LEU A 57 -2.75 -6.72 7.98
CA LEU A 57 -2.46 -6.63 9.42
C LEU A 57 -2.81 -7.90 10.21
N ARG A 58 -3.40 -8.90 9.53
CA ARG A 58 -3.59 -10.26 10.03
C ARG A 58 -4.51 -10.43 11.26
N GLU A 59 -4.96 -9.37 11.90
CA GLU A 59 -5.89 -9.41 13.03
C GLU A 59 -7.28 -8.90 12.65
N PRO A 60 -8.32 -9.61 13.09
CA PRO A 60 -8.33 -10.85 13.91
C PRO A 60 -7.98 -12.12 13.13
N GLY A 61 -7.56 -13.16 13.87
CA GLY A 61 -7.50 -14.54 13.39
C GLY A 61 -6.13 -15.09 13.03
N PHE A 62 -5.15 -14.21 12.73
CA PHE A 62 -3.81 -14.63 12.30
C PHE A 62 -2.69 -13.88 13.00
N SER A 63 -2.86 -13.55 14.28
CA SER A 63 -1.93 -12.77 15.10
C SER A 63 -0.52 -13.38 15.21
N GLN A 64 -0.37 -14.67 14.90
CA GLN A 64 0.94 -15.32 14.82
C GLN A 64 1.78 -14.84 13.62
N LYS A 65 1.17 -14.19 12.62
CA LYS A 65 1.83 -13.65 11.43
C LYS A 65 2.13 -12.17 11.56
N GLU A 66 1.19 -11.43 12.12
CA GLU A 66 1.26 -9.98 12.39
C GLU A 66 0.15 -9.60 13.36
N THR A 67 0.38 -8.52 14.13
CA THR A 67 -0.66 -7.86 14.92
C THR A 67 -0.89 -6.45 14.41
N ILE A 68 -2.06 -5.88 14.72
CA ILE A 68 -2.33 -4.46 14.41
C ILE A 68 -1.30 -3.57 15.10
N ALA A 69 -0.89 -3.88 16.33
CA ALA A 69 0.14 -3.14 17.05
C ALA A 69 1.49 -3.14 16.31
N THR A 70 1.99 -4.32 15.92
CA THR A 70 3.30 -4.44 15.27
C THR A 70 3.29 -3.95 13.83
N GLY A 71 2.24 -4.25 13.05
CA GLY A 71 2.10 -3.78 11.69
C GLY A 71 1.94 -2.25 11.60
N THR A 72 1.20 -1.64 12.54
CA THR A 72 1.09 -0.17 12.58
C THR A 72 2.34 0.52 13.11
N ALA A 73 3.11 -0.12 14.00
CA ALA A 73 4.44 0.36 14.38
C ALA A 73 5.42 0.31 13.20
N ALA A 74 5.39 -0.77 12.40
CA ALA A 74 6.15 -0.89 11.16
C ALA A 74 5.76 0.19 10.14
N ALA A 75 4.47 0.46 10.00
CA ALA A 75 3.95 1.55 9.17
C ALA A 75 4.48 2.91 9.63
N ALA A 76 4.40 3.21 10.93
CA ALA A 76 4.93 4.45 11.51
C ALA A 76 6.43 4.62 11.22
N ARG A 77 7.22 3.56 11.38
CA ARG A 77 8.66 3.55 11.07
C ARG A 77 8.93 3.75 9.58
N GLY A 78 8.09 3.23 8.72
CA GLY A 78 8.16 3.43 7.27
C GLY A 78 7.70 4.81 6.79
N GLY A 79 7.18 5.66 7.70
CA GLY A 79 6.68 7.00 7.37
C GLY A 79 5.19 7.04 7.02
N TYR A 80 4.47 5.95 7.20
CA TYR A 80 3.04 5.90 6.91
C TYR A 80 2.22 6.42 8.08
N THR A 81 1.29 7.31 7.80
CA THR A 81 0.32 7.83 8.78
C THR A 81 -1.05 7.18 8.64
N THR A 82 -1.29 6.55 7.50
CA THR A 82 -2.55 5.86 7.20
C THR A 82 -2.26 4.58 6.42
N VAL A 83 -2.91 3.49 6.79
CA VAL A 83 -2.89 2.22 6.07
C VAL A 83 -4.30 1.68 5.88
N CYS A 84 -4.57 1.06 4.73
CA CYS A 84 -5.86 0.40 4.47
C CYS A 84 -5.68 -1.12 4.56
N SER A 85 -6.39 -1.74 5.50
CA SER A 85 -6.23 -3.15 5.84
C SER A 85 -7.15 -4.03 5.01
N MET A 86 -6.56 -4.99 4.26
CA MET A 86 -7.28 -5.96 3.46
C MET A 86 -8.11 -6.93 4.29
N PRO A 87 -9.22 -7.49 3.73
CA PRO A 87 -10.24 -8.21 4.50
C PRO A 87 -9.94 -9.70 4.74
N ASN A 88 -8.79 -10.22 4.35
CA ASN A 88 -8.45 -11.63 4.49
C ASN A 88 -8.08 -12.01 5.94
N LEU A 89 -9.10 -11.96 6.79
CA LEU A 89 -9.06 -12.16 8.24
C LEU A 89 -9.97 -13.33 8.68
N ASN A 90 -9.91 -13.68 9.95
CA ASN A 90 -10.81 -14.67 10.56
C ASN A 90 -11.31 -14.19 11.94
N PRO A 91 -12.58 -13.77 12.06
CA PRO A 91 -13.57 -13.70 10.97
C PRO A 91 -13.25 -12.62 9.94
N ALA A 92 -13.64 -12.85 8.68
CA ALA A 92 -13.57 -11.84 7.63
C ALA A 92 -14.59 -10.71 7.91
N PRO A 93 -14.30 -9.44 7.58
CA PRO A 93 -15.20 -8.29 7.82
C PRO A 93 -16.35 -8.25 6.79
N ASP A 94 -17.25 -9.22 6.86
CA ASP A 94 -18.37 -9.45 5.94
C ASP A 94 -19.73 -9.06 6.51
N THR A 95 -19.77 -8.71 7.79
CA THR A 95 -20.94 -8.18 8.51
C THR A 95 -20.51 -7.04 9.44
N PRO A 96 -21.44 -6.17 9.90
CA PRO A 96 -21.10 -5.15 10.90
C PRO A 96 -20.50 -5.73 12.18
N GLN A 97 -20.89 -6.94 12.58
CA GLN A 97 -20.37 -7.58 13.77
C GLN A 97 -18.91 -8.04 13.58
N THR A 98 -18.59 -8.69 12.45
CA THR A 98 -17.23 -9.16 12.16
C THR A 98 -16.29 -7.99 11.87
N LEU A 99 -16.77 -6.92 11.20
CA LEU A 99 -16.03 -5.66 11.02
C LEU A 99 -15.73 -4.99 12.37
N ARG A 100 -16.68 -4.99 13.30
CA ARG A 100 -16.49 -4.44 14.65
C ARG A 100 -15.38 -5.18 15.40
N ALA A 101 -15.28 -6.48 15.27
CA ALA A 101 -14.19 -7.24 15.89
C ALA A 101 -12.81 -6.75 15.46
N GLN A 102 -12.64 -6.35 14.19
CA GLN A 102 -11.41 -5.73 13.69
C GLN A 102 -11.25 -4.29 14.18
N THR A 103 -12.31 -3.47 14.07
CA THR A 103 -12.21 -2.03 14.42
C THR A 103 -12.01 -1.81 15.91
N ASP A 104 -12.45 -2.72 16.79
CA ASP A 104 -12.17 -2.64 18.22
C ASP A 104 -10.69 -2.88 18.53
N ILE A 105 -10.03 -3.81 17.82
CA ILE A 105 -8.57 -4.01 17.93
C ILE A 105 -7.84 -2.78 17.39
N ILE A 106 -8.25 -2.24 16.24
CA ILE A 106 -7.68 -1.03 15.66
C ILE A 106 -7.72 0.14 16.66
N ARG A 107 -8.87 0.40 17.27
CA ARG A 107 -9.04 1.49 18.26
C ARG A 107 -8.14 1.32 19.47
N ARG A 108 -7.88 0.10 19.91
CA ARG A 108 -7.06 -0.21 21.08
C ARG A 108 -5.57 -0.14 20.80
N ASP A 109 -5.12 -0.69 19.67
CA ASP A 109 -3.72 -1.07 19.45
C ASP A 109 -3.01 -0.29 18.33
N ALA A 110 -3.76 0.35 17.42
CA ALA A 110 -3.15 1.02 16.28
C ALA A 110 -2.45 2.32 16.67
N VAL A 111 -1.24 2.53 16.20
CA VAL A 111 -0.47 3.78 16.39
C VAL A 111 -0.58 4.73 15.20
N VAL A 112 -0.94 4.22 14.00
CA VAL A 112 -1.31 5.02 12.82
C VAL A 112 -2.78 4.81 12.48
N ARG A 113 -3.33 5.58 11.56
CA ARG A 113 -4.71 5.37 11.09
C ARG A 113 -4.80 4.07 10.32
N VAL A 114 -5.74 3.23 10.71
CA VAL A 114 -6.10 2.01 9.98
C VAL A 114 -7.54 2.14 9.49
N VAL A 115 -7.73 2.05 8.17
CA VAL A 115 -9.06 2.06 7.55
C VAL A 115 -9.28 0.70 6.89
N PRO A 116 -10.25 -0.13 7.37
CA PRO A 116 -10.46 -1.45 6.83
C PRO A 116 -11.17 -1.44 5.47
N TYR A 117 -10.97 -2.49 4.69
CA TYR A 117 -11.88 -2.88 3.62
C TYR A 117 -12.97 -3.82 4.16
N GLY A 118 -14.19 -3.69 3.63
CA GLY A 118 -15.22 -4.71 3.77
C GLY A 118 -15.06 -5.78 2.70
N CYS A 119 -15.54 -7.00 2.96
CA CYS A 119 -15.59 -8.04 1.93
C CYS A 119 -16.57 -7.67 0.81
N ILE A 120 -16.36 -8.22 -0.38
CA ILE A 120 -17.35 -8.23 -1.48
C ILE A 120 -18.35 -9.36 -1.24
N THR A 121 -17.83 -10.56 -0.94
CA THR A 121 -18.65 -11.75 -0.72
C THR A 121 -18.58 -12.23 0.73
N MET A 122 -19.64 -12.91 1.19
CA MET A 122 -19.68 -13.50 2.52
C MET A 122 -18.54 -14.49 2.72
N GLY A 123 -17.78 -14.28 3.78
CA GLY A 123 -16.59 -15.07 4.11
C GLY A 123 -15.41 -14.86 3.16
N GLN A 124 -15.40 -13.78 2.35
CA GLN A 124 -14.27 -13.43 1.45
C GLN A 124 -13.96 -14.60 0.49
N ARG A 125 -14.96 -15.13 -0.19
CA ARG A 125 -14.81 -16.36 -1.00
C ARG A 125 -14.63 -16.11 -2.48
N GLY A 126 -14.82 -14.88 -2.97
CA GLY A 126 -14.87 -14.56 -4.39
C GLY A 126 -16.11 -15.16 -5.11
N CYS A 127 -17.02 -15.78 -4.37
CA CYS A 127 -18.22 -16.44 -4.88
C CYS A 127 -19.35 -16.50 -3.85
N GLY A 128 -20.53 -16.94 -4.28
CA GLY A 128 -21.68 -17.14 -3.41
C GLY A 128 -22.49 -15.86 -3.18
N ARG A 129 -22.76 -15.49 -1.94
CA ARG A 129 -23.61 -14.33 -1.61
C ARG A 129 -22.78 -13.06 -1.36
N LEU A 130 -23.23 -11.94 -1.87
CA LEU A 130 -22.69 -10.61 -1.57
C LEU A 130 -22.99 -10.21 -0.11
N VAL A 131 -22.12 -9.38 0.45
CA VAL A 131 -22.33 -8.73 1.75
C VAL A 131 -23.42 -7.65 1.69
N ASP A 132 -23.82 -7.11 2.83
CA ASP A 132 -24.62 -5.89 2.89
C ASP A 132 -23.71 -4.66 2.79
N PHE A 133 -23.58 -4.12 1.57
CA PHE A 133 -22.73 -2.96 1.27
C PHE A 133 -23.16 -1.73 2.07
N ALA A 134 -24.48 -1.48 2.21
CA ALA A 134 -24.99 -0.31 2.91
C ALA A 134 -24.66 -0.37 4.42
N ALA A 135 -24.72 -1.55 5.02
CA ALA A 135 -24.41 -1.74 6.42
C ALA A 135 -22.93 -1.57 6.73
N LEU A 136 -22.03 -1.90 5.79
CA LEU A 136 -20.56 -1.83 6.00
C LEU A 136 -19.97 -0.48 5.55
N ALA A 137 -20.54 0.18 4.56
CA ALA A 137 -20.00 1.39 3.91
C ALA A 137 -19.55 2.51 4.87
N PRO A 138 -20.21 2.80 6.01
CA PRO A 138 -19.79 3.87 6.91
C PRO A 138 -18.41 3.67 7.54
N GLU A 139 -17.97 2.43 7.74
CA GLU A 139 -16.75 2.09 8.49
C GLU A 139 -15.62 1.54 7.59
N VAL A 140 -15.82 1.45 6.26
CA VAL A 140 -14.83 0.89 5.33
C VAL A 140 -14.39 1.90 4.28
N VAL A 141 -13.17 1.75 3.78
CA VAL A 141 -12.64 2.59 2.69
C VAL A 141 -13.17 2.16 1.32
N GLY A 142 -13.47 0.89 1.15
CA GLY A 142 -13.97 0.25 -0.06
C GLY A 142 -14.28 -1.22 0.18
N PHE A 143 -14.54 -1.96 -0.88
CA PHE A 143 -14.87 -3.38 -0.82
C PHE A 143 -13.86 -4.20 -1.61
N SER A 144 -13.37 -5.29 -1.01
CA SER A 144 -12.38 -6.18 -1.60
C SER A 144 -12.60 -7.61 -1.12
N ASP A 145 -12.29 -8.58 -1.98
CA ASP A 145 -12.06 -9.98 -1.58
C ASP A 145 -10.57 -10.33 -1.76
N ASP A 146 -9.68 -9.38 -1.51
CA ASP A 146 -8.26 -9.52 -1.79
C ASP A 146 -7.67 -10.88 -1.40
N GLY A 147 -6.74 -11.35 -2.26
CA GLY A 147 -6.23 -12.71 -2.27
C GLY A 147 -7.16 -13.71 -2.98
N ARG A 148 -8.32 -13.26 -3.51
CA ARG A 148 -9.23 -14.02 -4.35
C ARG A 148 -9.90 -13.11 -5.38
N GLY A 149 -9.88 -13.52 -6.64
CA GLY A 149 -10.67 -12.87 -7.68
C GLY A 149 -12.16 -13.23 -7.53
N VAL A 150 -13.06 -12.28 -7.76
CA VAL A 150 -14.49 -12.61 -7.95
C VAL A 150 -14.67 -13.18 -9.34
N GLN A 151 -14.87 -14.49 -9.45
CA GLN A 151 -14.84 -15.23 -10.72
C GLN A 151 -16.07 -14.98 -11.58
N SER A 152 -17.27 -14.86 -10.99
CA SER A 152 -18.52 -14.67 -11.72
C SER A 152 -18.67 -13.21 -12.16
N GLU A 153 -18.83 -13.00 -13.49
CA GLU A 153 -19.10 -11.69 -14.07
C GLU A 153 -20.38 -11.07 -13.50
N GLY A 154 -21.49 -11.81 -13.44
CA GLY A 154 -22.75 -11.31 -12.90
C GLY A 154 -22.68 -10.97 -11.42
N LEU A 155 -21.91 -11.71 -10.64
CA LEU A 155 -21.68 -11.41 -9.21
C LEU A 155 -20.87 -10.13 -9.04
N MET A 156 -19.81 -9.95 -9.84
CA MET A 156 -19.00 -8.73 -9.81
C MET A 156 -19.79 -7.51 -10.29
N GLU A 157 -20.59 -7.65 -11.35
CA GLU A 157 -21.47 -6.56 -11.82
C GLU A 157 -22.43 -6.10 -10.72
N GLU A 158 -23.11 -7.02 -10.05
CA GLU A 158 -24.02 -6.68 -8.95
C GLU A 158 -23.26 -6.09 -7.75
N ALA A 159 -22.06 -6.58 -7.42
CA ALA A 159 -21.19 -6.00 -6.40
C ALA A 159 -20.85 -4.54 -6.72
N MET A 160 -20.43 -4.27 -7.96
CA MET A 160 -20.11 -2.92 -8.42
C MET A 160 -21.32 -1.99 -8.39
N ARG A 161 -22.52 -2.47 -8.75
CA ARG A 161 -23.77 -1.68 -8.63
C ARG A 161 -24.03 -1.25 -7.19
N ARG A 162 -23.90 -2.19 -6.23
CA ARG A 162 -24.12 -1.91 -4.81
C ARG A 162 -23.05 -1.00 -4.24
N ALA A 163 -21.78 -1.20 -4.60
CA ALA A 163 -20.68 -0.33 -4.19
C ALA A 163 -20.88 1.10 -4.70
N ALA A 164 -21.30 1.27 -5.98
CA ALA A 164 -21.61 2.58 -6.56
C ALA A 164 -22.77 3.28 -5.84
N GLN A 165 -23.82 2.56 -5.44
CA GLN A 165 -24.96 3.12 -4.69
C GLN A 165 -24.55 3.70 -3.33
N VAL A 166 -23.51 3.13 -2.70
CA VAL A 166 -23.01 3.62 -1.41
C VAL A 166 -21.76 4.51 -1.55
N GLY A 167 -21.37 4.86 -2.79
CA GLY A 167 -20.26 5.76 -3.08
C GLY A 167 -18.88 5.21 -2.70
N LYS A 168 -18.70 3.88 -2.71
CA LYS A 168 -17.44 3.22 -2.35
C LYS A 168 -16.82 2.51 -3.55
N PRO A 169 -15.47 2.46 -3.65
CA PRO A 169 -14.79 1.71 -4.69
C PRO A 169 -14.90 0.20 -4.47
N VAL A 170 -14.87 -0.55 -5.58
CA VAL A 170 -14.44 -1.95 -5.59
C VAL A 170 -12.94 -1.98 -5.85
N VAL A 171 -12.21 -2.69 -4.99
CA VAL A 171 -10.74 -2.79 -4.98
C VAL A 171 -10.38 -4.27 -5.17
N ALA A 172 -9.82 -4.61 -6.32
CA ALA A 172 -9.80 -6.00 -6.76
C ALA A 172 -8.40 -6.58 -6.90
N HIS A 173 -8.15 -7.68 -6.20
CA HIS A 173 -7.14 -8.65 -6.58
C HIS A 173 -7.62 -9.36 -7.85
N CYS A 174 -6.92 -9.16 -8.96
CA CYS A 174 -7.33 -9.67 -10.26
C CYS A 174 -6.63 -10.99 -10.57
N GLU A 175 -7.38 -12.07 -10.48
CA GLU A 175 -6.86 -13.40 -10.74
C GLU A 175 -7.97 -14.33 -11.26
N VAL A 176 -7.78 -14.89 -12.44
CA VAL A 176 -8.67 -15.91 -13.01
C VAL A 176 -8.19 -17.29 -12.55
N ASP A 177 -8.93 -17.91 -11.64
CA ASP A 177 -8.54 -19.15 -10.95
C ASP A 177 -8.23 -20.31 -11.93
N ASP A 178 -9.01 -20.47 -12.99
CA ASP A 178 -8.84 -21.53 -13.98
C ASP A 178 -7.50 -21.45 -14.74
N LEU A 179 -6.88 -20.27 -14.77
CA LEU A 179 -5.60 -20.04 -15.43
C LEU A 179 -4.38 -20.26 -14.53
N LEU A 180 -4.56 -20.45 -13.24
CA LEU A 180 -3.46 -20.64 -12.28
C LEU A 180 -2.78 -22.00 -12.44
N ARG A 181 -3.54 -23.06 -12.71
CA ARG A 181 -3.04 -24.44 -12.97
C ARG A 181 -2.09 -24.95 -11.89
N GLY A 182 -2.24 -24.46 -10.64
CA GLY A 182 -1.37 -24.79 -9.52
C GLY A 182 0.00 -24.13 -9.59
N GLY A 183 0.14 -23.05 -10.38
CA GLY A 183 1.32 -22.21 -10.46
C GLY A 183 1.56 -21.42 -9.17
N TYR A 184 2.80 -20.97 -8.97
CA TYR A 184 3.21 -20.24 -7.77
C TYR A 184 4.33 -19.21 -8.01
N ILE A 185 4.86 -19.12 -9.22
CA ILE A 185 5.73 -18.06 -9.75
C ILE A 185 5.30 -17.73 -11.17
N HIS A 186 5.88 -16.72 -11.80
CA HIS A 186 5.58 -16.36 -13.19
C HIS A 186 5.92 -17.50 -14.15
N ASP A 187 5.07 -17.72 -15.16
CA ASP A 187 5.36 -18.63 -16.29
C ASP A 187 6.37 -17.98 -17.25
N GLY A 188 7.55 -17.78 -16.76
CA GLY A 188 8.68 -17.11 -17.42
C GLY A 188 9.86 -18.06 -17.67
N GLU A 189 10.99 -17.45 -17.98
CA GLU A 189 12.22 -18.19 -18.26
C GLU A 189 12.74 -18.94 -17.04
N TYR A 190 12.77 -18.29 -15.86
CA TYR A 190 13.19 -18.92 -14.62
C TYR A 190 12.34 -20.16 -14.29
N CYS A 191 11.02 -20.03 -14.42
CA CYS A 191 10.08 -21.13 -14.18
C CYS A 191 10.40 -22.35 -15.05
N ARG A 192 10.61 -22.15 -16.35
CA ARG A 192 10.93 -23.23 -17.30
C ARG A 192 12.31 -23.83 -17.04
N ALA A 193 13.32 -22.99 -16.79
CA ALA A 193 14.70 -23.42 -16.57
C ALA A 193 14.86 -24.28 -15.30
N HIS A 194 14.05 -24.02 -14.25
CA HIS A 194 14.13 -24.70 -12.98
C HIS A 194 13.01 -25.71 -12.72
N GLY A 195 12.12 -25.96 -13.69
CA GLY A 195 11.07 -26.97 -13.60
C GLY A 195 9.94 -26.64 -12.62
N HIS A 196 9.66 -25.35 -12.42
CA HIS A 196 8.56 -24.87 -11.57
C HIS A 196 7.22 -24.86 -12.30
N LYS A 197 6.14 -24.58 -11.56
CA LYS A 197 4.81 -24.33 -12.12
C LYS A 197 4.54 -22.83 -12.23
N GLY A 198 4.21 -22.38 -13.44
CA GLY A 198 4.03 -20.98 -13.74
C GLY A 198 2.59 -20.49 -13.63
N ILE A 199 2.43 -19.21 -13.27
CA ILE A 199 1.20 -18.43 -13.37
C ILE A 199 1.33 -17.54 -14.59
N CYS A 200 0.47 -17.72 -15.60
CA CYS A 200 0.50 -16.91 -16.81
C CYS A 200 0.03 -15.48 -16.56
N SER A 201 0.43 -14.53 -17.41
CA SER A 201 0.01 -13.12 -17.31
C SER A 201 -1.50 -12.94 -17.55
N GLU A 202 -2.10 -13.82 -18.38
CA GLU A 202 -3.53 -13.84 -18.65
C GLU A 202 -4.39 -13.99 -17.40
N SER A 203 -3.88 -14.64 -16.36
CA SER A 203 -4.61 -14.79 -15.09
C SER A 203 -4.95 -13.43 -14.46
N GLU A 204 -4.11 -12.42 -14.64
CA GLU A 204 -4.34 -11.07 -14.13
C GLU A 204 -5.14 -10.22 -15.12
N TRP A 205 -4.58 -9.98 -16.31
CA TRP A 205 -5.13 -8.96 -17.20
C TRP A 205 -6.53 -9.31 -17.77
N ARG A 206 -6.91 -10.58 -17.88
CA ARG A 206 -8.27 -10.94 -18.31
C ARG A 206 -9.33 -10.53 -17.30
N GLN A 207 -9.04 -10.65 -16.01
CA GLN A 207 -9.97 -10.13 -15.00
C GLN A 207 -9.98 -8.61 -15.01
N VAL A 208 -8.82 -7.95 -15.16
CA VAL A 208 -8.75 -6.48 -15.30
C VAL A 208 -9.61 -6.00 -16.45
N GLU A 209 -9.51 -6.63 -17.63
CA GLU A 209 -10.30 -6.29 -18.82
C GLU A 209 -11.80 -6.41 -18.56
N ARG A 210 -12.24 -7.57 -18.02
CA ARG A 210 -13.63 -7.80 -17.65
C ARG A 210 -14.16 -6.76 -16.68
N ASP A 211 -13.40 -6.51 -15.60
CA ASP A 211 -13.85 -5.64 -14.51
C ASP A 211 -13.87 -4.17 -14.91
N ILE A 212 -12.97 -3.73 -15.80
CA ILE A 212 -13.05 -2.38 -16.40
C ILE A 212 -14.34 -2.21 -17.22
N ALA A 213 -14.73 -3.22 -18.00
CA ALA A 213 -16.00 -3.16 -18.75
C ALA A 213 -17.23 -3.11 -17.82
N LEU A 214 -17.17 -3.84 -16.70
CA LEU A 214 -18.22 -3.78 -15.68
C LEU A 214 -18.23 -2.44 -14.93
N ALA A 215 -17.08 -1.86 -14.63
CA ALA A 215 -16.97 -0.54 -14.03
C ALA A 215 -17.59 0.55 -14.94
N GLU A 216 -17.32 0.47 -16.24
CA GLU A 216 -17.95 1.35 -17.23
C GLU A 216 -19.49 1.21 -17.23
N LYS A 217 -19.99 -0.02 -17.27
CA LYS A 217 -21.43 -0.34 -17.29
C LYS A 217 -22.16 0.11 -16.02
N THR A 218 -21.51 0.02 -14.87
CA THR A 218 -22.12 0.30 -13.56
C THR A 218 -21.87 1.70 -13.04
N GLY A 219 -20.88 2.42 -13.58
CA GLY A 219 -20.39 3.70 -13.05
C GLY A 219 -19.63 3.57 -11.73
N CYS A 220 -19.27 2.35 -11.30
CA CYS A 220 -18.53 2.11 -10.07
C CYS A 220 -17.12 2.66 -10.18
N GLN A 221 -16.62 3.25 -9.09
CA GLN A 221 -15.18 3.49 -8.96
C GLN A 221 -14.48 2.15 -8.78
N TYR A 222 -13.50 1.87 -9.64
CA TYR A 222 -12.78 0.61 -9.65
C TYR A 222 -11.28 0.84 -9.45
N HIS A 223 -10.66 0.10 -8.55
CA HIS A 223 -9.23 0.15 -8.28
C HIS A 223 -8.61 -1.22 -8.47
N VAL A 224 -7.60 -1.32 -9.34
CA VAL A 224 -6.87 -2.55 -9.60
C VAL A 224 -5.71 -2.64 -8.62
N CYS A 225 -5.71 -3.66 -7.75
CA CYS A 225 -4.63 -3.93 -6.82
C CYS A 225 -3.35 -4.36 -7.55
N HIS A 226 -2.20 -4.04 -6.98
CA HIS A 226 -0.87 -4.61 -7.25
C HIS A 226 -0.65 -5.07 -8.72
N VAL A 227 -0.93 -4.17 -9.69
CA VAL A 227 -0.73 -4.46 -11.12
C VAL A 227 0.70 -4.94 -11.37
N SER A 228 0.84 -6.08 -12.05
CA SER A 228 2.12 -6.71 -12.33
C SER A 228 2.40 -6.93 -13.81
N THR A 229 1.39 -6.84 -14.71
CA THR A 229 1.53 -7.14 -16.13
C THR A 229 1.42 -5.89 -17.00
N ARG A 230 2.15 -5.87 -18.13
CA ARG A 230 2.10 -4.78 -19.11
C ARG A 230 0.72 -4.63 -19.75
N GLU A 231 0.01 -5.73 -19.95
CA GLU A 231 -1.34 -5.73 -20.51
C GLU A 231 -2.32 -5.04 -19.55
N SER A 232 -2.21 -5.26 -18.23
CA SER A 232 -3.02 -4.56 -17.24
C SER A 232 -2.75 -3.07 -17.24
N VAL A 233 -1.49 -2.65 -17.36
CA VAL A 233 -1.13 -1.22 -17.49
C VAL A 233 -1.82 -0.59 -18.70
N GLU A 234 -1.76 -1.26 -19.84
CA GLU A 234 -2.37 -0.76 -21.08
C GLU A 234 -3.90 -0.69 -20.98
N LEU A 235 -4.54 -1.67 -20.36
CA LEU A 235 -5.99 -1.69 -20.14
C LEU A 235 -6.42 -0.51 -19.23
N VAL A 236 -5.69 -0.26 -18.14
CA VAL A 236 -5.96 0.87 -17.26
C VAL A 236 -5.72 2.20 -17.98
N ARG A 237 -4.66 2.32 -18.78
CA ARG A 237 -4.38 3.54 -19.57
C ARG A 237 -5.56 3.87 -20.48
N ARG A 238 -6.01 2.90 -21.27
CA ARG A 238 -7.17 3.07 -22.17
C ARG A 238 -8.46 3.41 -21.42
N ALA A 239 -8.67 2.82 -20.25
CA ALA A 239 -9.83 3.14 -19.42
C ALA A 239 -9.80 4.62 -18.95
N LYS A 240 -8.64 5.10 -18.53
CA LYS A 240 -8.43 6.51 -18.12
C LYS A 240 -8.59 7.49 -19.28
N ASP A 241 -8.05 7.17 -20.45
CA ASP A 241 -8.20 7.98 -21.67
C ASP A 241 -9.67 8.15 -22.08
N ARG A 242 -10.51 7.16 -21.74
CA ARG A 242 -11.99 7.23 -21.93
C ARG A 242 -12.71 7.93 -20.79
N GLY A 243 -12.00 8.43 -19.78
CA GLY A 243 -12.58 9.14 -18.65
C GLY A 243 -13.27 8.23 -17.61
N LEU A 244 -12.99 6.93 -17.61
CA LEU A 244 -13.57 6.00 -16.64
C LEU A 244 -12.97 6.22 -15.25
N ARG A 245 -13.76 5.97 -14.22
CA ARG A 245 -13.34 6.06 -12.81
C ARG A 245 -12.51 4.83 -12.40
N VAL A 246 -11.42 4.60 -13.13
CA VAL A 246 -10.48 3.49 -12.91
C VAL A 246 -9.16 4.04 -12.39
N SER A 247 -8.61 3.42 -11.37
CA SER A 247 -7.28 3.68 -10.83
C SER A 247 -6.57 2.36 -10.56
N CYS A 248 -5.26 2.41 -10.34
CA CYS A 248 -4.50 1.22 -9.98
C CYS A 248 -3.30 1.54 -9.11
N GLU A 249 -2.80 0.50 -8.47
CA GLU A 249 -1.55 0.51 -7.71
C GLU A 249 -0.58 -0.56 -8.22
N THR A 250 0.70 -0.34 -7.95
CA THR A 250 1.74 -1.36 -8.05
C THR A 250 2.60 -1.35 -6.79
N ALA A 251 3.56 -2.27 -6.68
CA ALA A 251 4.37 -2.39 -5.47
C ALA A 251 5.88 -2.25 -5.76
N PRO A 252 6.68 -1.88 -4.74
CA PRO A 252 8.13 -1.73 -4.91
C PRO A 252 8.81 -2.95 -5.51
N HIS A 253 8.37 -4.15 -5.17
CA HIS A 253 8.96 -5.38 -5.68
C HIS A 253 8.69 -5.59 -7.17
N TYR A 254 7.57 -5.15 -7.72
CA TYR A 254 7.30 -5.20 -9.17
C TYR A 254 8.04 -4.11 -9.96
N LEU A 255 8.39 -2.99 -9.31
CA LEU A 255 9.15 -1.90 -9.94
C LEU A 255 10.65 -2.15 -9.97
N LEU A 256 11.18 -2.90 -9.00
CA LEU A 256 12.61 -3.07 -8.79
C LEU A 256 13.13 -4.47 -9.15
N LEU A 257 12.25 -5.47 -9.25
CA LEU A 257 12.60 -6.86 -9.53
C LEU A 257 11.79 -7.40 -10.71
N CYS A 258 12.30 -8.47 -11.30
CA CYS A 258 11.61 -9.28 -12.31
C CYS A 258 11.87 -10.78 -12.07
N ASP A 259 11.35 -11.67 -12.89
CA ASP A 259 11.50 -13.13 -12.74
C ASP A 259 12.95 -13.60 -12.87
N GLU A 260 13.82 -12.85 -13.55
CA GLU A 260 15.26 -13.11 -13.62
C GLU A 260 15.97 -12.96 -12.25
N ASP A 261 15.39 -12.22 -11.30
CA ASP A 261 15.92 -11.98 -9.95
C ASP A 261 15.49 -13.06 -8.95
N LEU A 262 14.65 -14.03 -9.37
CA LEU A 262 14.15 -15.09 -8.50
C LEU A 262 15.30 -15.93 -7.93
N GLN A 263 15.11 -16.40 -6.71
CA GLN A 263 15.99 -17.33 -6.01
C GLN A 263 15.15 -18.45 -5.40
N GLU A 264 15.75 -19.61 -5.12
CA GLU A 264 15.09 -20.75 -4.45
C GLU A 264 14.81 -20.46 -2.96
N ASP A 265 14.18 -19.31 -2.71
CA ASP A 265 13.90 -18.79 -1.37
C ASP A 265 12.49 -18.22 -1.32
N GLY A 266 11.73 -18.55 -0.29
CA GLY A 266 10.39 -18.04 -0.09
C GLY A 266 10.28 -16.52 0.00
N ARG A 267 11.39 -15.79 0.23
CA ARG A 267 11.41 -14.31 0.18
C ARG A 267 11.06 -13.74 -1.19
N PHE A 268 11.16 -14.54 -2.26
CA PHE A 268 10.81 -14.15 -3.63
C PHE A 268 9.43 -14.65 -4.05
N LYS A 269 8.64 -15.22 -3.12
CA LYS A 269 7.29 -15.72 -3.41
C LYS A 269 6.22 -14.75 -2.91
N MET A 270 5.50 -14.14 -3.85
CA MET A 270 4.33 -13.28 -3.64
C MET A 270 3.29 -13.54 -4.74
N ASN A 271 2.09 -13.03 -4.61
CA ASN A 271 1.03 -13.10 -5.60
C ASN A 271 0.35 -11.72 -5.76
N PRO A 272 0.37 -11.14 -6.98
CA PRO A 272 0.97 -11.63 -8.23
C PRO A 272 2.45 -11.96 -8.13
N PRO A 273 2.98 -12.89 -8.97
CA PRO A 273 4.40 -13.19 -8.98
C PRO A 273 5.22 -12.08 -9.66
N LEU A 274 6.51 -12.02 -9.37
CA LEU A 274 7.44 -11.20 -10.15
C LEU A 274 7.36 -11.62 -11.62
N ARG A 275 7.02 -10.68 -12.51
CA ARG A 275 6.83 -10.90 -13.94
C ARG A 275 8.12 -10.67 -14.72
N SER A 276 8.04 -10.70 -16.02
CA SER A 276 9.19 -10.47 -16.90
C SER A 276 9.76 -9.06 -16.78
N ARG A 277 10.99 -8.88 -17.26
CA ARG A 277 11.61 -7.55 -17.38
C ARG A 277 10.74 -6.59 -18.21
N ALA A 278 10.11 -7.09 -19.29
CA ALA A 278 9.22 -6.26 -20.11
C ALA A 278 7.98 -5.77 -19.34
N ASP A 279 7.45 -6.59 -18.45
CA ASP A 279 6.34 -6.19 -17.57
C ASP A 279 6.81 -5.12 -16.59
N ARG A 280 7.95 -5.32 -15.92
CA ARG A 280 8.54 -4.31 -15.01
C ARG A 280 8.76 -2.97 -15.73
N ASP A 281 9.32 -2.99 -16.92
CA ASP A 281 9.60 -1.78 -17.69
C ASP A 281 8.30 -1.06 -18.10
N ALA A 282 7.22 -1.81 -18.38
CA ALA A 282 5.88 -1.23 -18.60
C ALA A 282 5.27 -0.60 -17.34
N LEU A 283 5.50 -1.20 -16.16
CA LEU A 283 5.10 -0.60 -14.87
C LEU A 283 5.84 0.72 -14.64
N LEU A 284 7.16 0.78 -14.88
CA LEU A 284 7.95 2.01 -14.77
C LEU A 284 7.45 3.09 -15.73
N ALA A 285 7.12 2.73 -16.98
CA ALA A 285 6.49 3.64 -17.94
C ALA A 285 5.12 4.14 -17.40
N GLY A 286 4.28 3.24 -16.86
CA GLY A 286 2.99 3.59 -16.26
C GLY A 286 3.09 4.52 -15.05
N ILE A 287 4.13 4.39 -14.24
CA ILE A 287 4.44 5.35 -13.17
C ILE A 287 4.78 6.72 -13.77
N THR A 288 5.62 6.74 -14.81
CA THR A 288 6.12 8.00 -15.39
C THR A 288 5.01 8.78 -16.10
N ASP A 289 4.19 8.11 -16.89
CA ASP A 289 3.10 8.74 -17.65
C ASP A 289 1.83 9.03 -16.83
N GLY A 290 1.75 8.49 -15.59
CA GLY A 290 0.63 8.70 -14.68
C GLY A 290 -0.52 7.71 -14.83
N THR A 291 -0.36 6.65 -15.61
CA THR A 291 -1.32 5.54 -15.68
C THR A 291 -1.44 4.86 -14.32
N ILE A 292 -0.31 4.58 -13.68
CA ILE A 292 -0.25 4.06 -12.30
C ILE A 292 -0.11 5.26 -11.35
N GLU A 293 -1.09 5.46 -10.50
CA GLU A 293 -1.18 6.63 -9.62
C GLU A 293 -0.78 6.35 -8.18
N VAL A 294 -0.69 5.08 -7.78
CA VAL A 294 -0.43 4.68 -6.40
C VAL A 294 0.68 3.64 -6.35
N ILE A 295 1.55 3.78 -5.37
CA ILE A 295 2.45 2.71 -4.94
C ILE A 295 1.99 2.27 -3.55
N ALA A 296 1.56 1.01 -3.46
CA ALA A 296 1.23 0.31 -2.22
C ALA A 296 2.24 -0.81 -1.97
N THR A 297 2.38 -1.26 -0.73
CA THR A 297 3.43 -2.25 -0.43
C THR A 297 3.00 -3.68 -0.64
N ASP A 298 1.71 -3.96 -0.57
CA ASP A 298 1.19 -5.31 -0.38
C ASP A 298 1.93 -6.01 0.78
N HIS A 299 2.08 -5.29 1.90
CA HIS A 299 2.74 -5.81 3.09
C HIS A 299 1.98 -7.03 3.61
N ALA A 300 2.49 -8.23 3.33
CA ALA A 300 1.82 -9.49 3.58
C ALA A 300 2.69 -10.44 4.44
N PRO A 301 2.78 -10.17 5.75
CA PRO A 301 3.61 -10.92 6.68
C PRO A 301 3.14 -12.36 6.86
N HIS A 302 4.14 -13.27 6.98
CA HIS A 302 3.99 -14.68 7.30
C HIS A 302 5.06 -15.09 8.31
N THR A 303 4.80 -16.19 9.01
CA THR A 303 5.78 -16.76 9.95
C THR A 303 7.04 -17.25 9.23
N ALA A 304 8.16 -17.32 9.95
CA ALA A 304 9.41 -17.88 9.41
C ALA A 304 9.20 -19.31 8.88
N ALA A 305 8.41 -20.14 9.57
CA ALA A 305 8.10 -21.49 9.15
C ALA A 305 7.32 -21.55 7.82
N GLU A 306 6.41 -20.60 7.59
CA GLU A 306 5.68 -20.52 6.33
C GLU A 306 6.53 -20.01 5.17
N LYS A 307 7.60 -19.26 5.44
CA LYS A 307 8.49 -18.66 4.42
C LYS A 307 9.78 -19.45 4.19
N SER A 308 10.08 -20.48 4.97
CA SER A 308 11.32 -21.27 4.87
C SER A 308 11.23 -22.52 3.98
N ARG A 309 10.21 -22.61 3.10
CA ARG A 309 9.91 -23.81 2.31
C ARG A 309 10.25 -23.67 0.82
N GLY A 310 11.18 -22.77 0.46
CA GLY A 310 11.54 -22.45 -0.93
C GLY A 310 10.39 -21.84 -1.72
N LEU A 311 10.54 -21.69 -3.02
CA LEU A 311 9.51 -21.09 -3.89
C LEU A 311 8.21 -21.93 -3.93
N ALA A 312 8.33 -23.25 -4.05
CA ALA A 312 7.17 -24.12 -4.27
C ALA A 312 6.20 -24.14 -3.08
N ALA A 313 6.70 -24.28 -1.85
CA ALA A 313 5.89 -24.58 -0.68
C ALA A 313 5.74 -23.42 0.32
N SER A 314 6.46 -22.33 0.17
CA SER A 314 6.29 -21.14 1.03
C SER A 314 4.93 -20.48 0.77
N ALA A 315 4.41 -19.79 1.78
CA ALA A 315 3.26 -18.91 1.64
C ALA A 315 3.57 -17.72 0.71
N MET A 316 2.58 -17.27 -0.05
CA MET A 316 2.69 -16.08 -0.89
C MET A 316 2.56 -14.81 -0.05
N GLY A 317 3.49 -13.86 -0.23
CA GLY A 317 3.52 -12.57 0.43
C GLY A 317 4.90 -12.21 0.96
N VAL A 318 5.20 -10.93 0.94
CA VAL A 318 6.46 -10.32 1.42
C VAL A 318 6.15 -9.09 2.26
N VAL A 319 7.11 -8.63 3.06
CA VAL A 319 6.95 -7.42 3.85
C VAL A 319 7.66 -6.23 3.19
N GLY A 320 7.03 -5.05 3.23
CA GLY A 320 7.49 -3.87 2.51
C GLY A 320 7.39 -2.54 3.25
N LEU A 321 6.51 -2.40 4.26
CA LEU A 321 6.22 -1.12 4.92
C LEU A 321 7.46 -0.35 5.36
N GLU A 322 8.44 -1.02 5.97
CA GLU A 322 9.62 -0.36 6.56
C GLU A 322 10.73 -0.06 5.55
N CYS A 323 10.62 -0.52 4.30
CA CYS A 323 11.65 -0.32 3.29
C CYS A 323 11.16 0.26 1.96
N ALA A 324 9.85 0.41 1.74
CA ALA A 324 9.31 0.87 0.47
C ALA A 324 9.84 2.26 0.07
N PHE A 325 9.69 3.28 0.93
CA PHE A 325 10.16 4.63 0.63
C PHE A 325 11.66 4.68 0.33
N THR A 326 12.48 4.07 1.17
CA THR A 326 13.94 4.09 1.05
C THR A 326 14.43 3.39 -0.22
N LEU A 327 13.81 2.27 -0.60
CA LEU A 327 14.08 1.55 -1.84
C LEU A 327 13.74 2.41 -3.06
N LEU A 328 12.54 2.97 -3.10
CA LEU A 328 12.07 3.79 -4.21
C LEU A 328 12.87 5.10 -4.33
N TYR A 329 13.21 5.72 -3.20
CA TYR A 329 14.09 6.89 -3.21
C TYR A 329 15.47 6.56 -3.79
N LYS A 330 16.10 5.47 -3.33
CA LYS A 330 17.42 5.06 -3.79
C LYS A 330 17.45 4.64 -5.25
N TYR A 331 16.47 3.85 -5.69
CA TYR A 331 16.54 3.18 -6.99
C TYR A 331 15.66 3.80 -8.07
N MET A 332 14.80 4.77 -7.72
CA MET A 332 13.98 5.49 -8.70
C MET A 332 14.21 7.00 -8.68
N VAL A 333 14.35 7.62 -7.49
CA VAL A 333 14.54 9.09 -7.41
C VAL A 333 15.99 9.47 -7.68
N LEU A 334 16.96 8.87 -6.98
CA LEU A 334 18.37 9.22 -7.17
C LEU A 334 18.89 8.97 -8.59
N PRO A 335 18.47 7.93 -9.32
CA PRO A 335 18.81 7.76 -10.73
C PRO A 335 18.03 8.68 -11.68
N GLY A 336 17.02 9.42 -11.19
CA GLY A 336 16.23 10.34 -12.00
C GLY A 336 15.11 9.68 -12.84
N ILE A 337 14.67 8.45 -12.49
CA ILE A 337 13.52 7.80 -13.13
C ILE A 337 12.24 8.57 -12.80
N VAL A 338 12.10 8.99 -11.54
CA VAL A 338 11.04 9.90 -11.08
C VAL A 338 11.63 10.98 -10.18
N THR A 339 10.91 12.10 -10.01
CA THR A 339 11.31 13.12 -9.02
C THR A 339 10.83 12.74 -7.62
N LEU A 340 11.39 13.37 -6.58
CA LEU A 340 10.92 13.17 -5.20
C LEU A 340 9.45 13.60 -5.05
N GLU A 341 9.06 14.69 -5.70
CA GLU A 341 7.68 15.18 -5.72
C GLU A 341 6.72 14.14 -6.31
N LYS A 342 7.14 13.49 -7.41
CA LYS A 342 6.35 12.42 -8.02
C LYS A 342 6.22 11.23 -7.08
N LEU A 343 7.29 10.82 -6.40
CA LEU A 343 7.26 9.74 -5.42
C LEU A 343 6.30 10.08 -4.26
N VAL A 344 6.36 11.30 -3.73
CA VAL A 344 5.43 11.78 -2.70
C VAL A 344 4.00 11.77 -3.21
N ALA A 345 3.76 12.19 -4.46
CA ALA A 345 2.43 12.11 -5.04
C ALA A 345 1.90 10.67 -5.08
N LEU A 346 2.72 9.70 -5.49
CA LEU A 346 2.36 8.28 -5.60
C LEU A 346 2.10 7.59 -4.24
N MET A 347 2.82 8.01 -3.19
CA MET A 347 2.77 7.36 -1.88
C MET A 347 1.97 8.15 -0.84
N ALA A 348 1.56 9.39 -1.10
CA ALA A 348 0.88 10.21 -0.11
C ALA A 348 -0.34 10.96 -0.66
N VAL A 349 -0.20 11.70 -1.75
CA VAL A 349 -1.24 12.63 -2.26
C VAL A 349 -2.32 11.88 -3.03
N ASN A 350 -1.91 11.08 -4.02
CA ASN A 350 -2.84 10.35 -4.88
C ASN A 350 -3.70 9.32 -4.13
N PRO A 351 -3.13 8.47 -3.24
CA PRO A 351 -3.96 7.53 -2.48
C PRO A 351 -4.99 8.26 -1.60
N ARG A 352 -4.64 9.39 -0.97
CA ARG A 352 -5.63 10.21 -0.23
C ARG A 352 -6.76 10.69 -1.13
N ARG A 353 -6.43 11.24 -2.30
CA ARG A 353 -7.41 11.75 -3.26
C ARG A 353 -8.32 10.63 -3.79
N ILE A 354 -7.76 9.49 -4.16
CA ILE A 354 -8.50 8.36 -4.77
C ILE A 354 -9.44 7.72 -3.76
N PHE A 355 -9.01 7.56 -2.53
CA PHE A 355 -9.77 6.87 -1.48
C PHE A 355 -10.51 7.82 -0.51
N GLY A 356 -10.43 9.13 -0.73
CA GLY A 356 -11.10 10.12 0.12
C GLY A 356 -10.57 10.15 1.56
N LEU A 357 -9.26 9.92 1.73
CA LEU A 357 -8.61 9.87 3.05
C LEU A 357 -8.18 11.27 3.49
N GLY A 358 -8.41 11.57 4.76
CA GLY A 358 -8.01 12.85 5.36
C GLY A 358 -6.55 12.91 5.78
N GLY A 359 -6.18 14.04 6.39
CA GLY A 359 -4.84 14.32 6.90
C GLY A 359 -3.91 14.95 5.85
N GLY A 360 -2.91 15.69 6.31
CA GLY A 360 -1.98 16.37 5.40
C GLY A 360 -1.18 17.46 6.08
N LEU A 361 -0.73 18.44 5.28
CA LEU A 361 0.11 19.56 5.70
C LEU A 361 -0.52 20.93 5.42
N HIS A 362 -1.72 21.00 4.81
CA HIS A 362 -2.36 22.29 4.58
C HIS A 362 -2.97 22.81 5.89
N VAL A 363 -3.01 24.12 6.02
CA VAL A 363 -3.66 24.75 7.17
C VAL A 363 -5.13 24.28 7.26
N GLY A 364 -5.49 23.74 8.43
CA GLY A 364 -6.80 23.14 8.69
C GLY A 364 -6.83 21.61 8.59
N ASP A 365 -5.83 20.98 7.95
CA ASP A 365 -5.73 19.53 7.93
C ASP A 365 -5.43 18.96 9.32
N GLN A 366 -5.88 17.75 9.59
CA GLN A 366 -5.27 16.96 10.65
C GLN A 366 -3.79 16.78 10.33
N ALA A 367 -2.93 17.09 11.32
CA ALA A 367 -1.49 17.08 11.16
C ALA A 367 -0.96 15.64 11.06
N ASP A 368 -1.03 15.08 9.84
CA ASP A 368 -0.50 13.78 9.46
C ASP A 368 0.66 13.99 8.50
N PHE A 369 1.89 13.90 9.00
CA PHE A 369 3.08 14.18 8.20
C PHE A 369 4.28 13.29 8.55
N THR A 370 5.23 13.24 7.64
CA THR A 370 6.49 12.52 7.79
C THR A 370 7.65 13.43 7.53
N VAL A 371 8.62 13.40 8.44
CA VAL A 371 9.92 14.06 8.26
C VAL A 371 10.89 13.04 7.69
N LEU A 372 11.51 13.37 6.57
CA LEU A 372 12.44 12.52 5.84
C LEU A 372 13.88 12.96 6.07
N ASP A 373 14.76 12.02 6.40
CA ASP A 373 16.21 12.15 6.35
C ASP A 373 16.69 11.50 5.05
N LEU A 374 16.93 12.32 4.03
CA LEU A 374 17.30 11.85 2.67
C LEU A 374 18.76 11.45 2.54
N ASP A 375 19.60 11.79 3.52
CA ASP A 375 21.04 11.50 3.53
C ASP A 375 21.38 10.20 4.25
N ALA A 376 20.48 9.68 5.08
CA ALA A 376 20.67 8.46 5.83
C ALA A 376 20.96 7.27 4.91
N ARG A 377 22.06 6.56 5.15
CA ARG A 377 22.47 5.37 4.37
C ARG A 377 22.57 4.16 5.28
N TYR A 378 22.00 3.06 4.84
CA TYR A 378 22.02 1.80 5.60
C TYR A 378 21.74 0.61 4.69
N ARG A 379 21.76 -0.59 5.25
CA ARG A 379 21.32 -1.82 4.57
C ARG A 379 19.98 -2.27 5.14
N VAL A 380 19.12 -2.76 4.27
CA VAL A 380 17.86 -3.37 4.69
C VAL A 380 18.18 -4.62 5.52
N ASP A 381 17.90 -4.55 6.81
CA ASP A 381 18.08 -5.66 7.73
C ASP A 381 16.73 -6.08 8.33
N PRO A 382 16.13 -7.19 7.83
CA PRO A 382 14.85 -7.67 8.32
C PRO A 382 14.84 -8.03 9.82
N ALA A 383 16.01 -8.30 10.42
CA ALA A 383 16.10 -8.58 11.86
C ALA A 383 15.70 -7.37 12.71
N THR A 384 15.84 -6.16 12.16
CA THR A 384 15.51 -4.90 12.85
C THR A 384 14.06 -4.44 12.64
N PHE A 385 13.27 -5.12 11.80
CA PHE A 385 11.90 -4.71 11.50
C PHE A 385 11.00 -4.77 12.75
N LEU A 386 10.06 -3.84 12.85
CA LEU A 386 9.03 -3.83 13.88
C LEU A 386 7.87 -4.75 13.53
N SER A 387 7.60 -4.97 12.23
CA SER A 387 6.73 -6.04 11.77
C SER A 387 7.19 -7.40 12.31
N MET A 388 6.27 -8.31 12.56
CA MET A 388 6.60 -9.70 12.89
C MET A 388 7.13 -10.47 11.67
N GLY A 389 6.71 -10.06 10.46
CA GLY A 389 7.22 -10.61 9.21
C GLY A 389 8.67 -10.20 8.93
N ARG A 390 9.44 -11.14 8.35
CA ARG A 390 10.88 -10.93 8.03
C ARG A 390 11.21 -11.23 6.57
N ALA A 391 10.24 -11.75 5.82
CA ALA A 391 10.48 -12.18 4.44
C ALA A 391 10.37 -10.99 3.48
N THR A 392 11.51 -10.49 3.02
CA THR A 392 11.59 -9.47 1.97
C THR A 392 12.70 -9.84 0.98
N PRO A 393 12.48 -9.68 -0.34
CA PRO A 393 13.53 -9.93 -1.33
C PRO A 393 14.67 -8.90 -1.26
N PHE A 394 14.45 -7.79 -0.56
CA PHE A 394 15.40 -6.68 -0.46
C PHE A 394 16.39 -6.79 0.70
N ALA A 395 16.42 -7.91 1.44
CA ALA A 395 17.36 -8.11 2.54
C ALA A 395 18.81 -7.89 2.08
N GLY A 396 19.57 -7.05 2.81
CA GLY A 396 20.95 -6.72 2.49
C GLY A 396 21.17 -5.63 1.43
N TRP A 397 20.08 -5.13 0.79
CA TRP A 397 20.21 -4.05 -0.19
C TRP A 397 20.67 -2.75 0.48
N GLU A 398 21.58 -2.05 -0.18
CA GLU A 398 22.01 -0.72 0.24
C GLU A 398 20.97 0.32 -0.17
N VAL A 399 20.52 1.10 0.79
CA VAL A 399 19.44 2.07 0.62
C VAL A 399 19.85 3.45 1.12
N GLN A 400 19.11 4.45 0.70
CA GLN A 400 19.29 5.84 1.13
C GLN A 400 17.93 6.50 1.33
N GLY A 401 17.87 7.42 2.31
CA GLY A 401 16.65 8.07 2.72
C GLY A 401 15.82 7.21 3.66
N ARG A 402 15.22 7.82 4.69
CA ARG A 402 14.29 7.15 5.61
C ARG A 402 13.35 8.14 6.27
N ALA A 403 12.26 7.65 6.84
CA ALA A 403 11.47 8.44 7.78
C ALA A 403 12.27 8.65 9.07
N ALA A 404 12.46 9.90 9.44
CA ALA A 404 13.12 10.31 10.68
C ALA A 404 12.09 10.57 11.79
N MET A 405 10.88 11.01 11.43
CA MET A 405 9.77 11.21 12.35
C MET A 405 8.44 11.04 11.63
N THR A 406 7.47 10.42 12.27
CA THR A 406 6.10 10.27 11.77
C THR A 406 5.12 10.82 12.80
N VAL A 407 4.23 11.69 12.35
CA VAL A 407 3.24 12.38 13.19
C VAL A 407 1.84 12.09 12.67
N VAL A 408 0.94 11.68 13.56
CA VAL A 408 -0.46 11.35 13.26
C VAL A 408 -1.37 12.18 14.20
N GLY A 409 -2.23 13.00 13.63
CA GLY A 409 -3.11 13.89 14.40
C GLY A 409 -2.34 14.80 15.35
N GLY A 410 -1.16 15.28 14.94
CA GLY A 410 -0.28 16.10 15.74
C GLY A 410 0.50 15.37 16.84
N ARG A 411 0.33 14.04 16.95
CA ARG A 411 1.06 13.21 17.90
C ARG A 411 2.21 12.49 17.19
N GLU A 412 3.42 12.62 17.71
CA GLU A 412 4.57 11.86 17.28
C GLU A 412 4.37 10.37 17.62
N VAL A 413 4.32 9.52 16.59
CA VAL A 413 4.13 8.07 16.70
C VAL A 413 5.40 7.29 16.41
N PHE A 414 6.36 7.92 15.74
CA PHE A 414 7.69 7.38 15.51
C PHE A 414 8.72 8.50 15.46
N ARG A 415 9.88 8.27 16.06
CA ARG A 415 11.10 9.09 15.95
C ARG A 415 12.31 8.18 15.85
N ASP A 416 13.14 8.42 14.86
CA ASP A 416 14.44 7.77 14.75
C ASP A 416 15.41 8.30 15.82
N GLU A 417 16.18 7.42 16.45
CA GLU A 417 17.10 7.76 17.54
C GLU A 417 18.20 8.74 17.12
N THR A 418 18.48 8.85 15.83
CA THR A 418 19.47 9.81 15.30
C THR A 418 18.94 11.24 15.21
N MET A 419 17.63 11.46 15.32
CA MET A 419 17.05 12.79 15.49
C MET A 419 17.29 13.30 16.91
N LYS A 420 18.36 14.06 17.10
CA LYS A 420 18.63 14.72 18.38
C LYS A 420 17.45 15.62 18.74
N THR A 421 16.88 15.42 19.91
CA THR A 421 16.02 16.41 20.54
C THR A 421 16.91 17.55 21.05
N ASN A 422 16.87 18.70 20.38
CA ASN A 422 17.30 19.92 21.07
C ASN A 422 16.29 20.12 22.20
N ARG A 423 16.73 19.91 23.44
CA ARG A 423 16.01 20.20 24.67
C ARG A 423 15.98 21.71 24.90
#